data_4893fd64bf427a53d545007c876185f3
#
_entry.id   4893fd64bf427a53d545007c876185f3
#
_cell.length_a   1.000
_cell.length_b   1.000
_cell.length_c   1.000
_cell.angle_alpha   90.00
_cell.angle_beta   90.00
_cell.angle_gamma   90.00
#
_symmetry.space_group_name_H-M   'P 1'
#
loop_
_entity.id
_entity.type
_entity.pdbx_description
1 polymer ?
#
loop_
_entity_poly.entity_id
_entity_poly.type
_entity_poly.pdbx_seq_one_letter_code
_entity_poly.pdbx_strand_id
1 'polypeptide(L)'
;QEQNKIFHPSGLNRIVLATNVAETSLTVTGIKYVIDPGTARISRYSYRTKVQRLPIEPISQASANQRKGRCGRVSEGICIRLYSEEDFNSRPEFTDPEILRTNLASVILQMTALGLDDIEAFPFVDAPDKRHIQDGIKLLEELGAFEIVRTKAGEKRQLTAAGRQLSQLPVDPRLAKMLLTAVSQGALHEVMIIVAALSIQDPRERPQEKQQASDEKHRRFADKKSDFLAFLNLWCYLQEQQKELSKNQFRRQCQKDFLNYLRIREWQDIY
;
A
#
# COMPACT_ATOMS: atom_id res chain seq x y z
N GLN A 1 18.29 1.68 -9.15
CA GLN A 1 19.29 1.48 -10.24
C GLN A 1 19.20 0.07 -10.87
N GLU A 2 18.98 -1.01 -10.11
CA GLU A 2 18.86 -2.35 -10.68
C GLU A 2 17.56 -2.53 -11.48
N GLN A 3 16.45 -2.01 -11.02
CA GLN A 3 15.18 -2.04 -11.74
C GLN A 3 15.26 -1.34 -13.11
N ASN A 4 16.07 -0.29 -13.23
CA ASN A 4 16.23 0.42 -14.50
C ASN A 4 17.02 -0.37 -15.55
N LYS A 5 17.74 -1.42 -15.15
CA LYS A 5 18.45 -2.30 -16.09
C LYS A 5 17.51 -3.01 -17.07
N ILE A 6 16.24 -3.21 -16.68
CA ILE A 6 15.24 -3.85 -17.55
C ILE A 6 14.88 -3.02 -18.78
N PHE A 7 15.10 -1.70 -18.74
CA PHE A 7 14.79 -0.80 -19.85
C PHE A 7 15.96 -0.59 -20.83
N HIS A 8 17.17 -1.02 -20.46
CA HIS A 8 18.35 -0.84 -21.32
C HIS A 8 18.58 -2.05 -22.22
N PRO A 9 18.86 -1.87 -23.51
CA PRO A 9 19.22 -2.95 -24.41
C PRO A 9 20.46 -3.70 -23.85
N SER A 10 20.42 -5.02 -23.87
CA SER A 10 21.61 -5.84 -23.58
C SER A 10 21.79 -6.79 -24.76
N GLY A 11 23.04 -7.00 -25.18
CA GLY A 11 23.39 -7.96 -26.23
C GLY A 11 23.20 -9.43 -25.84
N LEU A 12 22.70 -9.72 -24.63
CA LEU A 12 22.50 -11.06 -24.08
C LEU A 12 21.00 -11.36 -23.91
N ASN A 13 20.67 -12.65 -23.90
CA ASN A 13 19.33 -13.11 -23.52
C ASN A 13 19.00 -12.64 -22.11
N ARG A 14 17.78 -12.07 -21.93
CA ARG A 14 17.35 -11.51 -20.67
C ARG A 14 16.10 -12.21 -20.16
N ILE A 15 16.11 -12.54 -18.88
CA ILE A 15 14.94 -13.01 -18.15
C ILE A 15 14.55 -11.91 -17.17
N VAL A 16 13.30 -11.42 -17.26
CA VAL A 16 12.74 -10.39 -16.37
C VAL A 16 11.71 -11.05 -15.46
N LEU A 17 11.98 -11.05 -14.15
CA LEU A 17 11.01 -11.45 -13.14
C LEU A 17 10.21 -10.23 -12.71
N ALA A 18 8.91 -10.30 -12.84
CA ALA A 18 8.02 -9.17 -12.55
C ALA A 18 6.77 -9.62 -11.78
N THR A 19 6.20 -8.69 -11.02
CA THR A 19 4.88 -8.83 -10.40
C THR A 19 3.80 -8.29 -11.35
N ASN A 20 2.55 -8.24 -10.90
CA ASN A 20 1.44 -7.62 -11.63
C ASN A 20 1.66 -6.13 -11.99
N VAL A 21 2.63 -5.44 -11.40
CA VAL A 21 3.05 -4.09 -11.83
C VAL A 21 3.42 -4.06 -13.32
N ALA A 22 3.96 -5.15 -13.86
CA ALA A 22 4.29 -5.26 -15.27
C ALA A 22 3.08 -5.46 -16.19
N GLU A 23 1.89 -5.68 -15.68
CA GLU A 23 0.67 -5.79 -16.50
C GLU A 23 0.30 -4.45 -17.14
N THR A 24 0.43 -3.36 -16.40
CA THR A 24 -0.06 -2.02 -16.83
C THR A 24 1.01 -0.94 -16.73
N SER A 25 1.76 -0.89 -15.64
CA SER A 25 2.56 0.28 -15.25
C SER A 25 3.94 0.36 -15.90
N LEU A 26 4.47 -0.76 -16.40
CA LEU A 26 5.80 -0.81 -16.98
C LEU A 26 5.77 -1.30 -18.41
N THR A 27 6.50 -0.65 -19.30
CA THR A 27 6.72 -1.11 -20.66
C THR A 27 8.19 -1.48 -20.85
N VAL A 28 8.48 -2.76 -20.89
CA VAL A 28 9.80 -3.28 -21.20
C VAL A 28 9.85 -3.61 -22.69
N THR A 29 10.73 -2.96 -23.42
CA THR A 29 10.88 -3.17 -24.86
C THR A 29 11.64 -4.48 -25.15
N GLY A 30 11.31 -5.12 -26.29
CA GLY A 30 11.99 -6.32 -26.77
C GLY A 30 11.62 -7.62 -26.05
N ILE A 31 10.53 -7.64 -25.27
CA ILE A 31 9.99 -8.88 -24.71
C ILE A 31 9.33 -9.70 -25.81
N LYS A 32 9.87 -10.88 -26.09
CA LYS A 32 9.34 -11.83 -27.08
C LYS A 32 8.51 -12.94 -26.43
N TYR A 33 8.81 -13.28 -25.20
CA TYR A 33 8.15 -14.37 -24.49
C TYR A 33 7.59 -13.88 -23.15
N VAL A 34 6.38 -14.30 -22.84
CA VAL A 34 5.76 -14.13 -21.52
C VAL A 34 5.43 -15.51 -20.96
N ILE A 35 5.86 -15.78 -19.74
CA ILE A 35 5.44 -16.96 -18.98
C ILE A 35 4.51 -16.46 -17.89
N ASP A 36 3.23 -16.86 -17.97
CA ASP A 36 2.21 -16.43 -17.03
C ASP A 36 1.78 -17.55 -16.09
N PRO A 37 2.12 -17.48 -14.78
CA PRO A 37 1.68 -18.46 -13.78
C PRO A 37 0.19 -18.32 -13.41
N GLY A 38 -0.51 -17.31 -13.90
CA GLY A 38 -1.96 -17.13 -13.69
C GLY A 38 -2.35 -16.64 -12.31
N THR A 39 -1.41 -16.18 -11.48
CA THR A 39 -1.68 -15.72 -10.12
C THR A 39 -1.11 -14.35 -9.86
N ALA A 40 -1.71 -13.62 -8.92
CA ALA A 40 -1.22 -12.35 -8.40
C ALA A 40 -1.54 -12.20 -6.90
N ARG A 41 -0.83 -11.29 -6.23
CA ARG A 41 -1.21 -10.81 -4.90
C ARG A 41 -2.23 -9.69 -5.07
N ILE A 42 -3.46 -9.92 -4.59
CA ILE A 42 -4.57 -8.97 -4.70
C ILE A 42 -4.93 -8.50 -3.30
N SER A 43 -4.99 -7.18 -3.10
CA SER A 43 -5.39 -6.62 -1.81
C SER A 43 -6.86 -6.87 -1.55
N ARG A 44 -7.17 -7.43 -0.37
CA ARG A 44 -8.53 -7.73 0.10
C ARG A 44 -8.70 -7.24 1.54
N TYR A 45 -9.69 -6.40 1.77
CA TYR A 45 -10.08 -5.97 3.11
C TYR A 45 -11.15 -6.89 3.69
N SER A 46 -10.98 -7.30 4.93
CA SER A 46 -11.97 -8.07 5.68
C SER A 46 -12.64 -7.19 6.73
N TYR A 47 -13.91 -6.88 6.55
CA TYR A 47 -14.70 -6.14 7.53
C TYR A 47 -14.88 -6.89 8.87
N ARG A 48 -14.76 -8.21 8.86
CA ARG A 48 -14.84 -9.04 10.08
C ARG A 48 -13.61 -8.89 10.97
N THR A 49 -12.42 -8.96 10.36
CA THR A 49 -11.15 -8.93 11.08
C THR A 49 -10.51 -7.54 11.08
N LYS A 50 -11.08 -6.57 10.34
CA LYS A 50 -10.55 -5.21 10.16
C LYS A 50 -9.13 -5.18 9.60
N VAL A 51 -8.74 -6.21 8.86
CA VAL A 51 -7.38 -6.38 8.34
C VAL A 51 -7.41 -6.41 6.82
N GLN A 52 -6.48 -5.69 6.22
CA GLN A 52 -6.16 -5.80 4.80
C GLN A 52 -5.13 -6.90 4.60
N ARG A 53 -5.40 -7.82 3.69
CA ARG A 53 -4.54 -8.96 3.35
C ARG A 53 -4.15 -8.90 1.88
N LEU A 54 -3.07 -9.59 1.54
CA LEU A 54 -2.56 -9.74 0.17
C LEU A 54 -2.49 -11.24 -0.19
N PRO A 55 -3.63 -11.94 -0.27
CA PRO A 55 -3.65 -13.33 -0.69
C PRO A 55 -3.13 -13.48 -2.12
N ILE A 56 -2.60 -14.67 -2.42
CA ILE A 56 -2.27 -15.06 -3.79
C ILE A 56 -3.55 -15.65 -4.37
N GLU A 57 -4.06 -15.03 -5.42
CA GLU A 57 -5.32 -15.42 -6.08
C GLU A 57 -5.11 -15.62 -7.58
N PRO A 58 -5.94 -16.45 -8.25
CA PRO A 58 -6.01 -16.47 -9.71
C PRO A 58 -6.34 -15.08 -10.26
N ILE A 59 -5.68 -14.70 -11.35
CA ILE A 59 -5.97 -13.45 -12.05
C ILE A 59 -7.21 -13.59 -12.95
N SER A 60 -7.83 -12.46 -13.29
CA SER A 60 -8.93 -12.40 -14.26
C SER A 60 -8.45 -12.69 -15.69
N GLN A 61 -9.39 -12.95 -16.61
CA GLN A 61 -9.10 -13.12 -18.03
C GLN A 61 -8.49 -11.84 -18.62
N ALA A 62 -8.99 -10.66 -18.24
CA ALA A 62 -8.45 -9.38 -18.67
C ALA A 62 -6.98 -9.19 -18.26
N SER A 63 -6.63 -9.49 -16.98
CA SER A 63 -5.25 -9.47 -16.51
C SER A 63 -4.36 -10.43 -17.30
N ALA A 64 -4.81 -11.66 -17.54
CA ALA A 64 -4.06 -12.63 -18.33
C ALA A 64 -3.83 -12.14 -19.77
N ASN A 65 -4.82 -11.49 -20.38
CA ASN A 65 -4.71 -10.90 -21.71
C ASN A 65 -3.78 -9.67 -21.74
N GLN A 66 -3.79 -8.87 -20.67
CA GLN A 66 -2.82 -7.76 -20.50
C GLN A 66 -1.39 -8.30 -20.40
N ARG A 67 -1.15 -9.38 -19.65
CA ARG A 67 0.17 -10.05 -19.57
C ARG A 67 0.59 -10.56 -20.94
N LYS A 68 -0.30 -11.26 -21.65
CA LYS A 68 -0.07 -11.70 -23.05
C LYS A 68 0.35 -10.52 -23.93
N GLY A 69 -0.30 -9.38 -23.82
CA GLY A 69 0.00 -8.18 -24.63
C GLY A 69 1.39 -7.59 -24.39
N ARG A 70 2.14 -8.04 -23.37
CA ARG A 70 3.50 -7.54 -23.10
C ARG A 70 4.55 -8.04 -24.08
N CYS A 71 4.39 -9.21 -24.67
CA CYS A 71 5.30 -9.75 -25.69
C CYS A 71 4.95 -9.32 -27.14
N GLY A 72 3.80 -8.74 -27.37
CA GLY A 72 3.32 -8.36 -28.73
C GLY A 72 3.45 -6.87 -29.09
N ARG A 73 4.25 -6.08 -28.35
CA ARG A 73 4.27 -4.61 -28.53
C ARG A 73 5.15 -4.11 -29.68
N VAL A 74 6.24 -4.77 -29.96
CA VAL A 74 7.24 -4.35 -30.96
C VAL A 74 7.34 -5.33 -32.11
N SER A 75 7.16 -6.61 -31.85
CA SER A 75 7.19 -7.71 -32.80
C SER A 75 6.27 -8.82 -32.31
N GLU A 76 5.99 -9.80 -33.15
CA GLU A 76 5.29 -11.00 -32.75
C GLU A 76 5.94 -11.64 -31.53
N GLY A 77 5.12 -12.09 -30.56
CA GLY A 77 5.56 -12.70 -29.32
C GLY A 77 4.72 -13.89 -28.92
N ILE A 78 5.25 -14.71 -28.05
CA ILE A 78 4.62 -15.94 -27.56
C ILE A 78 4.32 -15.79 -26.06
N CYS A 79 3.06 -16.04 -25.67
CA CYS A 79 2.68 -16.12 -24.26
C CYS A 79 2.39 -17.59 -23.90
N ILE A 80 3.10 -18.09 -22.90
CA ILE A 80 2.93 -19.45 -22.35
C ILE A 80 2.20 -19.30 -21.03
N ARG A 81 0.96 -19.78 -20.94
CA ARG A 81 0.17 -19.85 -19.72
C ARG A 81 0.42 -21.17 -19.02
N LEU A 82 0.76 -21.13 -17.73
CA LEU A 82 1.01 -22.33 -16.91
C LEU A 82 -0.27 -22.88 -16.26
N TYR A 83 -1.39 -22.71 -16.93
CA TYR A 83 -2.72 -23.20 -16.54
C TYR A 83 -3.51 -23.55 -17.79
N SER A 84 -4.56 -24.37 -17.64
CA SER A 84 -5.33 -24.87 -18.77
C SER A 84 -6.23 -23.79 -19.38
N GLU A 85 -6.68 -24.01 -20.63
CA GLU A 85 -7.67 -23.18 -21.28
C GLU A 85 -9.01 -23.22 -20.56
N GLU A 86 -9.37 -24.38 -20.02
CA GLU A 86 -10.58 -24.57 -19.22
C GLU A 86 -10.53 -23.72 -17.94
N ASP A 87 -9.41 -23.72 -17.22
CA ASP A 87 -9.18 -22.84 -16.06
C ASP A 87 -9.29 -21.37 -16.46
N PHE A 88 -8.64 -20.96 -17.56
CA PHE A 88 -8.75 -19.59 -18.07
C PHE A 88 -10.21 -19.18 -18.34
N ASN A 89 -10.97 -20.03 -19.02
CA ASN A 89 -12.36 -19.73 -19.37
C ASN A 89 -13.30 -19.70 -18.17
N SER A 90 -12.97 -20.39 -17.09
CA SER A 90 -13.73 -20.39 -15.84
C SER A 90 -13.49 -19.15 -14.97
N ARG A 91 -12.44 -18.38 -15.23
CA ARG A 91 -12.08 -17.19 -14.44
C ARG A 91 -13.02 -16.01 -14.75
N PRO A 92 -13.21 -15.10 -13.76
CA PRO A 92 -13.95 -13.86 -14.00
C PRO A 92 -13.30 -13.05 -15.12
N GLU A 93 -14.11 -12.37 -15.91
CA GLU A 93 -13.64 -11.55 -17.02
C GLU A 93 -12.72 -10.41 -16.55
N PHE A 94 -13.13 -9.72 -15.48
CA PHE A 94 -12.38 -8.61 -14.87
C PHE A 94 -12.07 -8.85 -13.39
N THR A 95 -11.04 -8.23 -12.90
CA THR A 95 -10.74 -8.16 -11.46
C THR A 95 -11.68 -7.16 -10.80
N ASP A 96 -12.20 -7.47 -9.61
CA ASP A 96 -13.03 -6.53 -8.85
C ASP A 96 -12.34 -5.15 -8.74
N PRO A 97 -13.08 -4.04 -8.95
CA PRO A 97 -12.58 -2.70 -8.70
C PRO A 97 -12.05 -2.52 -7.28
N GLU A 98 -11.12 -1.61 -7.08
CA GLU A 98 -10.49 -1.38 -5.78
C GLU A 98 -11.51 -1.01 -4.70
N ILE A 99 -12.53 -0.24 -5.07
CA ILE A 99 -13.59 0.19 -4.14
C ILE A 99 -14.37 -0.99 -3.51
N LEU A 100 -14.40 -2.14 -4.17
CA LEU A 100 -15.08 -3.34 -3.66
C LEU A 100 -14.22 -4.18 -2.71
N ARG A 101 -12.93 -3.87 -2.59
CA ARG A 101 -11.96 -4.72 -1.87
C ARG A 101 -11.06 -3.98 -0.88
N THR A 102 -11.37 -2.69 -0.62
CA THR A 102 -10.62 -1.85 0.35
C THR A 102 -11.52 -1.34 1.45
N ASN A 103 -10.94 -0.82 2.53
CA ASN A 103 -11.70 -0.08 3.54
C ASN A 103 -12.15 1.26 2.97
N LEU A 104 -13.42 1.60 3.16
CA LEU A 104 -14.04 2.78 2.56
C LEU A 104 -13.96 4.04 3.43
N ALA A 105 -13.42 3.98 4.64
CA ALA A 105 -13.41 5.14 5.55
C ALA A 105 -12.76 6.37 4.93
N SER A 106 -11.60 6.21 4.28
CA SER A 106 -10.92 7.34 3.62
C SER A 106 -11.75 7.93 2.48
N VAL A 107 -12.38 7.07 1.68
CA VAL A 107 -13.24 7.50 0.56
C VAL A 107 -14.45 8.26 1.09
N ILE A 108 -15.15 7.72 2.09
CA ILE A 108 -16.34 8.34 2.70
C ILE A 108 -15.97 9.69 3.32
N LEU A 109 -14.82 9.75 4.02
CA LEU A 109 -14.32 10.98 4.63
C LEU A 109 -14.08 12.07 3.58
N GLN A 110 -13.40 11.72 2.49
CA GLN A 110 -13.10 12.64 1.40
C GLN A 110 -14.35 13.08 0.64
N MET A 111 -15.26 12.15 0.31
CA MET A 111 -16.54 12.48 -0.34
C MET A 111 -17.34 13.48 0.50
N THR A 112 -17.43 13.23 1.81
CA THR A 112 -18.15 14.15 2.72
C THR A 112 -17.46 15.52 2.82
N ALA A 113 -16.12 15.55 2.85
CA ALA A 113 -15.36 16.81 2.90
C ALA A 113 -15.50 17.65 1.62
N LEU A 114 -15.64 17.00 0.48
CA LEU A 114 -15.87 17.64 -0.82
C LEU A 114 -17.34 18.04 -1.06
N GLY A 115 -18.23 17.71 -0.13
CA GLY A 115 -19.68 17.99 -0.29
C GLY A 115 -20.36 17.15 -1.36
N LEU A 116 -19.76 15.98 -1.72
CA LEU A 116 -20.40 15.00 -2.58
C LEU A 116 -21.56 14.33 -1.81
N ASP A 117 -22.51 13.82 -2.55
CA ASP A 117 -23.67 13.11 -1.98
C ASP A 117 -23.24 11.92 -1.13
N ASP A 118 -24.20 11.39 -0.34
CA ASP A 118 -23.97 10.18 0.44
C ASP A 118 -23.44 9.06 -0.45
N ILE A 119 -22.42 8.36 0.01
CA ILE A 119 -21.80 7.25 -0.73
C ILE A 119 -22.81 6.19 -1.19
N GLU A 120 -23.91 5.99 -0.43
CA GLU A 120 -24.97 5.06 -0.81
C GLU A 120 -25.82 5.56 -1.99
N ALA A 121 -25.89 6.88 -2.19
CA ALA A 121 -26.64 7.52 -3.27
C ALA A 121 -25.75 7.87 -4.48
N PHE A 122 -24.43 7.77 -4.33
CA PHE A 122 -23.48 8.12 -5.39
C PHE A 122 -23.56 7.12 -6.56
N PRO A 123 -23.63 7.57 -7.82
CA PRO A 123 -23.79 6.70 -8.99
C PRO A 123 -22.49 6.01 -9.39
N PHE A 124 -22.02 5.09 -8.57
CA PHE A 124 -20.87 4.25 -8.94
C PHE A 124 -21.21 3.33 -10.11
N VAL A 125 -20.23 3.05 -10.95
CA VAL A 125 -20.34 2.01 -12.00
C VAL A 125 -20.54 0.64 -11.32
N ASP A 126 -19.71 0.34 -10.31
CA ASP A 126 -19.82 -0.83 -9.45
C ASP A 126 -19.97 -0.35 -7.99
N ALA A 127 -21.19 -0.39 -7.49
CA ALA A 127 -21.48 0.09 -6.14
C ALA A 127 -20.87 -0.83 -5.06
N PRO A 128 -20.22 -0.28 -4.03
CA PRO A 128 -19.70 -1.06 -2.93
C PRO A 128 -20.82 -1.68 -2.09
N ASP A 129 -20.54 -2.84 -1.47
CA ASP A 129 -21.48 -3.51 -0.56
C ASP A 129 -21.83 -2.60 0.63
N LYS A 130 -23.12 -2.57 0.98
CA LYS A 130 -23.63 -1.78 2.12
C LYS A 130 -22.89 -2.08 3.42
N ARG A 131 -22.43 -3.32 3.64
CA ARG A 131 -21.67 -3.69 4.84
C ARG A 131 -20.31 -3.02 4.87
N HIS A 132 -19.63 -2.89 3.73
CA HIS A 132 -18.36 -2.18 3.64
C HIS A 132 -18.55 -0.67 3.88
N ILE A 133 -19.64 -0.10 3.36
CA ILE A 133 -19.99 1.30 3.61
C ILE A 133 -20.25 1.53 5.11
N GLN A 134 -21.10 0.71 5.72
CA GLN A 134 -21.41 0.82 7.13
C GLN A 134 -20.17 0.62 8.03
N ASP A 135 -19.29 -0.28 7.65
CA ASP A 135 -18.02 -0.48 8.35
C ASP A 135 -17.12 0.77 8.30
N GLY A 136 -17.02 1.41 7.14
CA GLY A 136 -16.28 2.66 6.98
C GLY A 136 -16.90 3.81 7.78
N ILE A 137 -18.22 3.95 7.74
CA ILE A 137 -18.97 4.96 8.52
C ILE A 137 -18.73 4.75 10.01
N LYS A 138 -18.91 3.53 10.50
CA LYS A 138 -18.72 3.19 11.92
C LYS A 138 -17.30 3.53 12.39
N LEU A 139 -16.29 3.24 11.58
CA LEU A 139 -14.93 3.63 11.89
C LEU A 139 -14.78 5.15 12.03
N LEU A 140 -15.38 5.93 11.13
CA LEU A 140 -15.30 7.40 11.18
C LEU A 140 -16.05 7.97 12.38
N GLU A 141 -17.16 7.36 12.80
CA GLU A 141 -17.88 7.70 14.04
C GLU A 141 -17.01 7.37 15.28
N GLU A 142 -16.40 6.20 15.33
CA GLU A 142 -15.45 5.80 16.41
C GLU A 142 -14.25 6.77 16.52
N LEU A 143 -13.76 7.30 15.40
CA LEU A 143 -12.70 8.30 15.37
C LEU A 143 -13.19 9.72 15.71
N GLY A 144 -14.50 9.92 15.88
CA GLY A 144 -15.11 11.23 16.11
C GLY A 144 -15.06 12.16 14.89
N ALA A 145 -14.98 11.59 13.68
CA ALA A 145 -14.97 12.35 12.43
C ALA A 145 -16.37 12.83 12.02
N PHE A 146 -17.41 12.08 12.41
CA PHE A 146 -18.81 12.38 12.12
C PHE A 146 -19.62 12.66 13.37
N GLU A 147 -20.61 13.51 13.20
CA GLU A 147 -21.74 13.72 14.11
C GLU A 147 -23.05 13.61 13.34
N ILE A 148 -24.11 13.17 14.04
CA ILE A 148 -25.45 13.09 13.47
C ILE A 148 -26.18 14.39 13.85
N VAL A 149 -26.53 15.18 12.84
CA VAL A 149 -27.31 16.41 13.02
C VAL A 149 -28.75 16.15 12.59
N ARG A 150 -29.70 16.44 13.47
CA ARG A 150 -31.12 16.37 13.16
C ARG A 150 -31.53 17.63 12.41
N THR A 151 -31.98 17.45 11.18
CA THR A 151 -32.52 18.51 10.33
C THR A 151 -34.01 18.31 10.11
N LYS A 152 -34.71 19.34 9.59
CA LYS A 152 -36.13 19.24 9.23
C LYS A 152 -36.41 18.15 8.18
N ALA A 153 -35.39 17.76 7.41
CA ALA A 153 -35.44 16.71 6.37
C ALA A 153 -35.06 15.32 6.89
N GLY A 154 -34.70 15.19 8.18
CA GLY A 154 -34.26 13.95 8.80
C GLY A 154 -32.87 14.06 9.43
N GLU A 155 -32.31 12.90 9.79
CA GLU A 155 -30.95 12.83 10.33
C GLU A 155 -29.92 12.91 9.19
N LYS A 156 -28.94 13.81 9.32
CA LYS A 156 -27.85 13.98 8.36
C LYS A 156 -26.50 13.82 9.08
N ARG A 157 -25.60 13.06 8.49
CA ARG A 157 -24.19 12.99 8.94
C ARG A 157 -23.46 14.25 8.51
N GLN A 158 -22.68 14.81 9.42
CA GLN A 158 -21.85 15.99 9.16
C GLN A 158 -20.46 15.78 9.74
N LEU A 159 -19.45 16.38 9.08
CA LEU A 159 -18.10 16.37 9.61
C LEU A 159 -18.00 17.22 10.87
N THR A 160 -17.42 16.65 11.91
CA THR A 160 -16.97 17.40 13.09
C THR A 160 -15.75 18.29 12.74
N ALA A 161 -15.33 19.14 13.67
CA ALA A 161 -14.06 19.86 13.54
C ALA A 161 -12.87 18.89 13.35
N ALA A 162 -12.84 17.79 14.12
CA ALA A 162 -11.85 16.73 13.96
C ALA A 162 -11.95 16.05 12.60
N GLY A 163 -13.16 15.75 12.11
CA GLY A 163 -13.38 15.15 10.78
C GLY A 163 -12.82 16.01 9.65
N ARG A 164 -13.01 17.33 9.71
CA ARG A 164 -12.41 18.26 8.74
C ARG A 164 -10.89 18.25 8.77
N GLN A 165 -10.28 18.19 9.96
CA GLN A 165 -8.83 18.07 10.09
C GLN A 165 -8.30 16.72 9.57
N LEU A 166 -9.00 15.62 9.89
CA LEU A 166 -8.65 14.29 9.39
C LEU A 166 -8.66 14.22 7.86
N SER A 167 -9.65 14.87 7.21
CA SER A 167 -9.75 14.86 5.74
C SER A 167 -8.65 15.65 5.02
N GLN A 168 -7.92 16.51 5.72
CA GLN A 168 -6.80 17.28 5.15
C GLN A 168 -5.47 16.51 5.19
N LEU A 169 -5.37 15.46 5.99
CA LEU A 169 -4.15 14.69 6.13
C LEU A 169 -4.10 13.55 5.10
N PRO A 170 -3.01 13.41 4.31
CA PRO A 170 -2.90 12.42 3.25
C PRO A 170 -2.50 11.03 3.80
N VAL A 171 -3.09 10.62 4.91
CA VAL A 171 -2.83 9.34 5.58
C VAL A 171 -4.15 8.66 5.99
N ASP A 172 -4.08 7.37 6.33
CA ASP A 172 -5.24 6.64 6.83
C ASP A 172 -5.91 7.39 8.01
N PRO A 173 -7.25 7.45 8.10
CA PRO A 173 -7.96 8.19 9.15
C PRO A 173 -7.56 7.80 10.58
N ARG A 174 -7.18 6.54 10.83
CA ARG A 174 -6.67 6.11 12.14
C ARG A 174 -5.33 6.75 12.44
N LEU A 175 -4.43 6.80 11.46
CA LEU A 175 -3.12 7.43 11.60
C LEU A 175 -3.26 8.96 11.75
N ALA A 176 -4.14 9.57 10.98
CA ALA A 176 -4.48 10.98 11.10
C ALA A 176 -4.99 11.30 12.52
N LYS A 177 -5.86 10.45 13.09
CA LYS A 177 -6.34 10.61 14.48
C LYS A 177 -5.21 10.53 15.51
N MET A 178 -4.23 9.65 15.31
CA MET A 178 -3.05 9.59 16.18
C MET A 178 -2.29 10.93 16.16
N LEU A 179 -2.08 11.53 14.99
CA LEU A 179 -1.43 12.84 14.86
C LEU A 179 -2.19 13.94 15.59
N LEU A 180 -3.50 14.04 15.34
CA LEU A 180 -4.33 15.06 16.01
C LEU A 180 -4.31 14.92 17.53
N THR A 181 -4.35 13.69 18.04
CA THR A 181 -4.29 13.43 19.48
C THR A 181 -2.92 13.75 20.06
N ALA A 182 -1.85 13.44 19.31
CA ALA A 182 -0.47 13.69 19.74
C ALA A 182 -0.17 15.18 20.00
N VAL A 183 -0.82 16.09 19.27
CA VAL A 183 -0.72 17.54 19.49
C VAL A 183 -1.13 17.87 20.93
N SER A 184 -2.28 17.38 21.37
CA SER A 184 -2.79 17.65 22.73
C SER A 184 -2.00 16.95 23.84
N GLN A 185 -1.26 15.90 23.49
CA GLN A 185 -0.43 15.13 24.45
C GLN A 185 1.05 15.55 24.46
N GLY A 186 1.44 16.54 23.65
CA GLY A 186 2.83 16.99 23.57
C GLY A 186 3.82 15.97 22.96
N ALA A 187 3.32 14.98 22.21
CA ALA A 187 4.11 13.89 21.61
C ALA A 187 4.06 13.91 20.08
N LEU A 188 3.83 15.08 19.47
CA LEU A 188 3.64 15.20 18.03
C LEU A 188 4.85 14.70 17.24
N HIS A 189 6.07 15.05 17.67
CA HIS A 189 7.29 14.69 16.96
C HIS A 189 7.46 13.15 16.87
N GLU A 190 7.32 12.47 18.01
CA GLU A 190 7.44 11.01 18.08
C GLU A 190 6.36 10.31 17.28
N VAL A 191 5.13 10.79 17.38
CA VAL A 191 4.00 10.21 16.65
C VAL A 191 4.09 10.47 15.16
N MET A 192 4.62 11.61 14.70
CA MET A 192 4.89 11.84 13.28
C MET A 192 5.88 10.82 12.71
N ILE A 193 6.96 10.53 13.42
CA ILE A 193 7.93 9.51 13.02
C ILE A 193 7.24 8.14 12.89
N ILE A 194 6.45 7.76 13.89
CA ILE A 194 5.73 6.48 13.92
C ILE A 194 4.71 6.40 12.79
N VAL A 195 3.90 7.43 12.60
CA VAL A 195 2.86 7.48 11.55
C VAL A 195 3.49 7.41 10.16
N ALA A 196 4.57 8.14 9.92
CA ALA A 196 5.31 8.05 8.67
C ALA A 196 5.87 6.64 8.42
N ALA A 197 6.40 5.97 9.47
CA ALA A 197 6.84 4.59 9.37
C ALA A 197 5.70 3.60 9.05
N LEU A 198 4.53 3.81 9.64
CA LEU A 198 3.35 2.97 9.43
C LEU A 198 2.68 3.21 8.06
N SER A 199 2.97 4.34 7.41
CA SER A 199 2.43 4.69 6.10
C SER A 199 3.22 4.08 4.94
N ILE A 200 4.39 3.51 5.20
CA ILE A 200 5.25 2.86 4.21
C ILE A 200 5.37 1.35 4.46
N GLN A 201 5.97 0.65 3.53
CA GLN A 201 6.41 -0.72 3.79
C GLN A 201 7.60 -0.70 4.77
N ASP A 202 7.58 -1.57 5.79
CA ASP A 202 8.65 -1.65 6.81
C ASP A 202 10.05 -1.60 6.17
N PRO A 203 10.90 -0.65 6.55
CA PRO A 203 12.24 -0.52 6.00
C PRO A 203 13.18 -1.65 6.43
N ARG A 204 12.84 -2.43 7.44
CA ARG A 204 13.62 -3.58 7.90
C ARG A 204 13.39 -4.77 6.96
N GLU A 205 14.43 -5.22 6.29
CA GLU A 205 14.39 -6.37 5.40
C GLU A 205 14.73 -7.66 6.15
N ARG A 206 13.99 -8.73 5.86
CA ARG A 206 14.17 -10.03 6.48
C ARG A 206 14.27 -11.12 5.41
N PRO A 207 15.42 -11.22 4.68
CA PRO A 207 15.60 -12.20 3.63
C PRO A 207 15.52 -13.61 4.19
N GLN A 208 14.85 -14.53 3.49
CA GLN A 208 14.66 -15.91 3.95
C GLN A 208 15.98 -16.63 4.26
N GLU A 209 17.00 -16.40 3.43
CA GLU A 209 18.33 -17.03 3.59
C GLU A 209 19.17 -16.42 4.73
N LYS A 210 18.79 -15.26 5.25
CA LYS A 210 19.56 -14.48 6.25
C LYS A 210 18.70 -13.98 7.40
N GLN A 211 17.62 -14.68 7.72
CA GLN A 211 16.66 -14.25 8.76
C GLN A 211 17.34 -14.04 10.11
N GLN A 212 18.12 -15.02 10.57
CA GLN A 212 18.79 -14.94 11.86
C GLN A 212 19.74 -13.73 11.95
N ALA A 213 20.52 -13.49 10.91
CA ALA A 213 21.46 -12.37 10.85
C ALA A 213 20.73 -11.01 10.83
N SER A 214 19.60 -10.91 10.11
CA SER A 214 18.78 -9.69 10.10
C SER A 214 18.09 -9.45 11.42
N ASP A 215 17.54 -10.48 12.05
CA ASP A 215 16.90 -10.40 13.37
C ASP A 215 17.89 -9.96 14.45
N GLU A 216 19.12 -10.46 14.41
CA GLU A 216 20.19 -10.04 15.32
C GLU A 216 20.51 -8.55 15.16
N LYS A 217 20.63 -8.06 13.91
CA LYS A 217 20.86 -6.65 13.62
C LYS A 217 19.70 -5.75 14.06
N HIS A 218 18.46 -6.20 13.86
CA HIS A 218 17.28 -5.41 14.19
C HIS A 218 16.95 -5.43 15.69
N ARG A 219 17.44 -6.43 16.46
CA ARG A 219 17.21 -6.55 17.91
C ARG A 219 17.65 -5.31 18.69
N ARG A 220 18.68 -4.59 18.23
CA ARG A 220 19.16 -3.35 18.86
C ARG A 220 18.12 -2.22 18.86
N PHE A 221 17.14 -2.27 17.94
CA PHE A 221 16.06 -1.29 17.85
C PHE A 221 14.83 -1.70 18.65
N ALA A 222 14.73 -2.98 19.01
CA ALA A 222 13.56 -3.52 19.70
C ALA A 222 13.40 -2.92 21.08
N ASP A 223 12.17 -2.64 21.48
CA ASP A 223 11.80 -2.27 22.84
C ASP A 223 10.87 -3.34 23.41
N LYS A 224 11.00 -3.62 24.72
CA LYS A 224 10.21 -4.66 25.39
C LYS A 224 8.76 -4.25 25.65
N LYS A 225 8.47 -2.95 25.64
CA LYS A 225 7.16 -2.40 25.99
C LYS A 225 6.33 -2.02 24.78
N SER A 226 6.97 -1.69 23.66
CA SER A 226 6.24 -1.18 22.48
C SER A 226 7.02 -1.34 21.19
N ASP A 227 6.37 -1.95 20.19
CA ASP A 227 6.90 -2.03 18.83
C ASP A 227 7.03 -0.65 18.16
N PHE A 228 6.27 0.36 18.61
CA PHE A 228 6.37 1.72 18.10
C PHE A 228 7.68 2.38 18.51
N LEU A 229 8.19 2.08 19.71
CA LEU A 229 9.50 2.58 20.15
C LEU A 229 10.64 2.03 19.28
N ALA A 230 10.48 0.87 18.68
CA ALA A 230 11.46 0.34 17.73
C ALA A 230 11.63 1.24 16.50
N PHE A 231 10.56 1.88 16.02
CA PHE A 231 10.65 2.86 14.94
C PHE A 231 11.39 4.14 15.38
N LEU A 232 11.14 4.63 16.59
CA LEU A 232 11.86 5.78 17.13
C LEU A 232 13.36 5.49 17.28
N ASN A 233 13.71 4.32 17.85
CA ASN A 233 15.09 3.90 18.00
C ASN A 233 15.80 3.77 16.64
N LEU A 234 15.12 3.20 15.65
CA LEU A 234 15.63 3.11 14.29
C LEU A 234 15.80 4.49 13.65
N TRP A 235 14.84 5.39 13.83
CA TRP A 235 14.92 6.76 13.34
C TRP A 235 16.11 7.52 13.90
N CYS A 236 16.29 7.50 15.22
CA CYS A 236 17.44 8.13 15.88
C CYS A 236 18.76 7.59 15.32
N TYR A 237 18.89 6.27 15.21
CA TYR A 237 20.06 5.64 14.62
C TYR A 237 20.31 6.12 13.17
N LEU A 238 19.29 6.18 12.34
CA LEU A 238 19.42 6.64 10.95
C LEU A 238 19.86 8.10 10.88
N GLN A 239 19.33 8.96 11.74
CA GLN A 239 19.72 10.37 11.82
C GLN A 239 21.20 10.55 12.24
N GLU A 240 21.68 9.75 13.19
CA GLU A 240 23.07 9.75 13.62
C GLU A 240 23.99 9.29 12.47
N GLN A 241 23.64 8.17 11.83
CA GLN A 241 24.44 7.65 10.72
C GLN A 241 24.51 8.61 9.54
N GLN A 242 23.45 9.37 9.27
CA GLN A 242 23.43 10.36 8.18
C GLN A 242 24.29 11.59 8.47
N LYS A 243 24.53 11.94 9.73
CA LYS A 243 25.45 13.04 10.12
C LYS A 243 26.91 12.65 9.94
N GLU A 244 27.23 11.37 10.14
CA GLU A 244 28.61 10.88 10.15
C GLU A 244 29.07 10.34 8.79
N LEU A 245 28.15 9.83 7.98
CA LEU A 245 28.46 9.11 6.75
C LEU A 245 28.08 9.91 5.50
N SER A 246 28.91 9.80 4.46
CA SER A 246 28.53 10.25 3.11
C SER A 246 27.34 9.40 2.59
N LYS A 247 26.59 9.94 1.62
CA LYS A 247 25.42 9.27 1.02
C LYS A 247 25.69 7.84 0.55
N ASN A 248 26.87 7.60 -0.04
CA ASN A 248 27.26 6.26 -0.51
C ASN A 248 27.61 5.33 0.65
N GLN A 249 28.28 5.83 1.68
CA GLN A 249 28.58 5.08 2.89
C GLN A 249 27.31 4.72 3.65
N PHE A 250 26.41 5.66 3.82
CA PHE A 250 25.10 5.45 4.45
C PHE A 250 24.29 4.37 3.72
N ARG A 251 24.22 4.41 2.37
CA ARG A 251 23.56 3.35 1.60
C ARG A 251 24.17 1.97 1.83
N ARG A 252 25.51 1.88 1.91
CA ARG A 252 26.20 0.61 2.22
C ARG A 252 25.93 0.15 3.66
N GLN A 253 25.85 1.10 4.59
CA GLN A 253 25.52 0.80 5.99
C GLN A 253 24.10 0.25 6.12
N CYS A 254 23.13 0.85 5.45
CA CYS A 254 21.76 0.31 5.39
C CYS A 254 21.74 -1.13 4.90
N GLN A 255 22.48 -1.47 3.82
CA GLN A 255 22.56 -2.83 3.32
C GLN A 255 23.17 -3.81 4.33
N LYS A 256 24.22 -3.41 5.05
CA LYS A 256 24.85 -4.23 6.11
C LYS A 256 23.92 -4.51 7.28
N ASP A 257 22.99 -3.58 7.55
CA ASP A 257 22.03 -3.67 8.64
C ASP A 257 20.67 -4.25 8.19
N PHE A 258 20.58 -4.77 6.96
CA PHE A 258 19.33 -5.28 6.37
C PHE A 258 18.21 -4.24 6.39
N LEU A 259 18.55 -2.99 6.05
CA LEU A 259 17.62 -1.88 5.94
C LEU A 259 17.48 -1.44 4.47
N ASN A 260 16.25 -1.27 4.02
CA ASN A 260 15.96 -0.81 2.66
C ASN A 260 16.15 0.71 2.54
N TYR A 261 17.20 1.13 1.89
CA TYR A 261 17.54 2.54 1.72
C TYR A 261 16.43 3.37 1.04
N LEU A 262 15.72 2.80 0.06
CA LEU A 262 14.65 3.54 -0.63
C LEU A 262 13.45 3.76 0.29
N ARG A 263 13.06 2.76 1.07
CA ARG A 263 11.98 2.89 2.07
C ARG A 263 12.35 3.87 3.19
N ILE A 264 13.63 3.92 3.58
CA ILE A 264 14.10 4.93 4.53
C ILE A 264 13.95 6.33 3.94
N ARG A 265 14.27 6.52 2.66
CA ARG A 265 14.04 7.81 1.99
C ARG A 265 12.57 8.16 1.93
N GLU A 266 11.72 7.21 1.55
CA GLU A 266 10.27 7.37 1.54
C GLU A 266 9.74 7.74 2.93
N TRP A 267 10.22 7.08 3.99
CA TRP A 267 9.90 7.42 5.37
C TRP A 267 10.24 8.87 5.72
N GLN A 268 11.44 9.32 5.34
CA GLN A 268 11.89 10.68 5.56
C GLN A 268 11.12 11.73 4.74
N ASP A 269 10.70 11.37 3.54
CA ASP A 269 9.93 12.25 2.67
C ASP A 269 8.47 12.41 3.15
N ILE A 270 7.91 11.40 3.83
CA ILE A 270 6.57 11.47 4.43
C ILE A 270 6.59 12.21 5.77
N TYR A 271 7.64 12.04 6.57
CA TYR A 271 7.83 12.77 7.82
C TYR A 271 8.01 14.27 7.59
#